data_8b6022e5b69a0a9fbcf482ed0dbcdd1e
#
_entry.id   8b6022e5b69a0a9fbcf482ed0dbcdd1e
#
_cell.length_a   1.000
_cell.length_b   1.000
_cell.length_c   1.000
_cell.angle_alpha   90.00
_cell.angle_beta   90.00
_cell.angle_gamma   90.00
#
_symmetry.space_group_name_H-M   'P 1'
#
loop_
_entity.id
_entity.type
_entity.pdbx_description
1 polymer ?
#
loop_
_entity_poly.entity_id
_entity_poly.type
_entity_poly.pdbx_seq_one_letter_code
_entity_poly.pdbx_strand_id
1 'polypeptide(L)'
;NVQLKIEAVKEPNMLGPTDVIVKVGAAGLCRTDLHIIEGVWRSILDPDGKLLPYIPGHENAGWVEEVGSAVTSVRPGDPVICHPLRTCGVCLACRQGEDMYCERGIFPGLNANGGFAEYLVTNERALVKLPDGVALADVAPLADAGLTAYRAAKRAAKLLPPGTFCVIIGIGGLGHIALQVLRALSSARLIAVDISESARQLARELGADEVLAGGPDLVAEVRERTKGGAHVVLDFVGEAGVEQQGWQMLRKGGTHFIIGYGGKLEVPTVQMIFNEIAIAGSLVGNYTELVELMDLNARGLVKVHTRQYRLDQINQAIEDFKNRRYIGRAVIVP
;
A
#
# COMPACT_ATOMS: atom_id res chain seq x y z
N ASN A 1 19.24 16.52 -7.24
CA ASN A 1 18.03 15.81 -7.71
C ASN A 1 18.49 14.54 -8.41
N VAL A 2 18.26 13.38 -7.79
CA VAL A 2 18.50 12.09 -8.44
C VAL A 2 17.32 11.87 -9.39
N GLN A 3 17.59 11.63 -10.67
CA GLN A 3 16.61 11.29 -11.69
C GLN A 3 16.77 9.83 -12.09
N LEU A 4 15.68 9.18 -12.40
CA LEU A 4 15.71 7.85 -13.02
C LEU A 4 16.18 7.98 -14.46
N LYS A 5 17.08 7.09 -14.88
CA LYS A 5 17.59 7.01 -16.24
C LYS A 5 16.78 5.94 -17.00
N ILE A 6 16.26 6.32 -18.14
CA ILE A 6 15.55 5.39 -19.03
C ILE A 6 16.55 4.83 -20.03
N GLU A 7 16.72 3.52 -20.00
CA GLU A 7 17.68 2.81 -20.84
C GLU A 7 17.07 1.53 -21.41
N ALA A 8 17.51 1.15 -22.59
CA ALA A 8 17.24 -0.20 -23.09
C ALA A 8 18.08 -1.21 -22.28
N VAL A 9 17.40 -2.19 -21.69
CA VAL A 9 18.01 -3.28 -20.94
C VAL A 9 17.69 -4.62 -21.61
N LYS A 10 18.45 -5.65 -21.28
CA LYS A 10 18.14 -7.00 -21.76
C LYS A 10 16.80 -7.45 -21.19
N GLU A 11 15.98 -8.06 -22.03
CA GLU A 11 14.75 -8.72 -21.58
C GLU A 11 15.02 -9.72 -20.45
N PRO A 12 14.13 -9.81 -19.46
CA PRO A 12 14.32 -10.73 -18.36
C PRO A 12 14.21 -12.19 -18.84
N ASN A 13 14.97 -13.07 -18.22
CA ASN A 13 14.85 -14.49 -18.43
C ASN A 13 14.17 -15.16 -17.22
N MET A 14 13.42 -16.24 -17.47
CA MET A 14 12.94 -17.09 -16.39
C MET A 14 14.09 -17.74 -15.65
N LEU A 15 14.04 -17.74 -14.32
CA LEU A 15 15.08 -18.29 -13.45
C LEU A 15 14.72 -19.69 -12.94
N GLY A 16 13.44 -20.08 -13.02
CA GLY A 16 12.96 -21.35 -12.48
C GLY A 16 11.64 -21.82 -13.11
N PRO A 17 11.26 -23.08 -12.83
CA PRO A 17 10.11 -23.72 -13.46
C PRO A 17 8.74 -23.11 -13.08
N THR A 18 8.67 -22.37 -11.98
CA THR A 18 7.45 -21.69 -11.50
C THR A 18 7.45 -20.19 -11.75
N ASP A 19 8.47 -19.68 -12.44
CA ASP A 19 8.54 -18.26 -12.79
C ASP A 19 7.59 -17.91 -13.92
N VAL A 20 7.18 -16.65 -13.95
CA VAL A 20 6.32 -16.06 -14.96
C VAL A 20 6.90 -14.72 -15.37
N ILE A 21 7.01 -14.48 -16.67
CA ILE A 21 7.28 -13.17 -17.23
C ILE A 21 5.93 -12.48 -17.46
N VAL A 22 5.77 -11.32 -16.88
CA VAL A 22 4.60 -10.47 -17.05
C VAL A 22 4.97 -9.29 -17.94
N LYS A 23 4.23 -9.10 -19.03
CA LYS A 23 4.24 -7.87 -19.80
C LYS A 23 3.50 -6.82 -18.99
N VAL A 24 4.23 -5.81 -18.52
CA VAL A 24 3.68 -4.79 -17.64
C VAL A 24 2.69 -3.93 -18.41
N GLY A 25 1.47 -3.86 -17.94
CA GLY A 25 0.45 -2.96 -18.46
C GLY A 25 0.40 -1.65 -17.68
N ALA A 26 0.71 -1.72 -16.38
CA ALA A 26 0.75 -0.56 -15.52
C ALA A 26 1.54 -0.86 -14.23
N ALA A 27 2.24 0.15 -13.70
CA ALA A 27 2.96 0.10 -12.44
C ALA A 27 2.70 1.36 -11.60
N GLY A 28 2.26 1.21 -10.35
CA GLY A 28 2.02 2.32 -9.43
C GLY A 28 3.32 2.94 -8.91
N LEU A 29 3.33 4.26 -8.73
CA LEU A 29 4.43 5.01 -8.12
C LEU A 29 4.14 5.25 -6.64
N CYS A 30 5.00 4.72 -5.78
CA CYS A 30 4.89 4.78 -4.33
C CYS A 30 5.87 5.80 -3.72
N ARG A 31 5.57 6.27 -2.51
CA ARG A 31 6.55 7.04 -1.72
C ARG A 31 7.81 6.22 -1.42
N THR A 32 7.69 4.92 -1.30
CA THR A 32 8.81 4.00 -1.13
C THR A 32 9.82 4.09 -2.27
N ASP A 33 9.35 4.21 -3.53
CA ASP A 33 10.24 4.40 -4.68
C ASP A 33 11.06 5.68 -4.54
N LEU A 34 10.46 6.77 -4.04
CA LEU A 34 11.17 8.01 -3.79
C LEU A 34 12.24 7.85 -2.69
N HIS A 35 11.91 7.16 -1.59
CA HIS A 35 12.87 6.90 -0.51
C HIS A 35 14.06 6.08 -1.00
N ILE A 36 13.84 5.16 -1.91
CA ILE A 36 14.91 4.38 -2.55
C ILE A 36 15.76 5.27 -3.45
N ILE A 37 15.14 6.06 -4.33
CA ILE A 37 15.81 7.00 -5.24
C ILE A 37 16.63 8.04 -4.44
N GLU A 38 16.14 8.48 -3.30
CA GLU A 38 16.80 9.43 -2.40
C GLU A 38 17.86 8.77 -1.50
N GLY A 39 17.96 7.44 -1.54
CA GLY A 39 18.95 6.66 -0.77
C GLY A 39 18.63 6.51 0.71
N VAL A 40 17.40 6.87 1.15
CA VAL A 40 16.97 6.78 2.56
C VAL A 40 17.06 5.35 3.07
N TRP A 41 16.76 4.37 2.23
CA TRP A 41 16.76 2.95 2.60
C TRP A 41 18.01 2.18 2.14
N ARG A 42 19.03 2.87 1.66
CA ARG A 42 20.23 2.21 1.13
C ARG A 42 20.88 1.27 2.15
N SER A 43 20.96 1.68 3.40
CA SER A 43 21.52 0.85 4.48
C SER A 43 20.70 -0.41 4.80
N ILE A 44 19.43 -0.44 4.42
CA ILE A 44 18.50 -1.56 4.66
C ILE A 44 18.43 -2.47 3.44
N LEU A 45 18.25 -1.89 2.24
CA LEU A 45 18.01 -2.65 1.01
C LEU A 45 19.29 -3.03 0.27
N ASP A 46 20.34 -2.23 0.40
CA ASP A 46 21.62 -2.41 -0.31
C ASP A 46 22.83 -2.11 0.59
N PRO A 47 22.94 -2.77 1.75
CA PRO A 47 24.04 -2.52 2.70
C PRO A 47 25.42 -2.79 2.09
N ASP A 48 25.49 -3.73 1.14
CA ASP A 48 26.72 -4.12 0.45
C ASP A 48 27.01 -3.33 -0.83
N GLY A 49 26.08 -2.46 -1.28
CA GLY A 49 26.20 -1.69 -2.51
C GLY A 49 26.16 -2.53 -3.80
N LYS A 50 25.48 -3.68 -3.78
CA LYS A 50 25.44 -4.64 -4.90
C LYS A 50 24.13 -4.62 -5.69
N LEU A 51 23.10 -3.94 -5.16
CA LEU A 51 21.77 -3.90 -5.79
C LEU A 51 21.72 -2.95 -6.97
N LEU A 52 22.36 -1.79 -6.86
CA LEU A 52 22.33 -0.75 -7.91
C LEU A 52 23.30 -1.03 -9.06
N PRO A 53 22.92 -0.79 -10.32
CA PRO A 53 21.62 -0.27 -10.77
C PRO A 53 20.54 -1.36 -10.84
N TYR A 54 19.27 -0.99 -10.59
CA TYR A 54 18.11 -1.86 -10.75
C TYR A 54 16.87 -1.05 -11.17
N ILE A 55 15.81 -1.76 -11.59
CA ILE A 55 14.56 -1.17 -12.04
C ILE A 55 13.60 -1.08 -10.85
N PRO A 56 13.13 0.12 -10.43
CA PRO A 56 12.10 0.25 -9.40
C PRO A 56 10.69 -0.11 -9.89
N GLY A 57 9.66 0.13 -9.05
CA GLY A 57 8.25 -0.12 -9.34
C GLY A 57 7.77 -1.46 -8.82
N HIS A 58 7.02 -1.42 -7.73
CA HIS A 58 6.59 -2.62 -6.99
C HIS A 58 5.06 -2.82 -6.96
N GLU A 59 4.27 -1.99 -7.63
CA GLU A 59 2.82 -2.06 -7.73
C GLU A 59 2.39 -2.43 -9.15
N ASN A 60 2.37 -3.72 -9.49
CA ASN A 60 2.36 -4.16 -10.87
C ASN A 60 1.09 -4.90 -11.28
N ALA A 61 0.54 -4.57 -12.44
CA ALA A 61 -0.46 -5.35 -13.16
C ALA A 61 -0.08 -5.42 -14.65
N GLY A 62 -0.44 -6.53 -15.29
CA GLY A 62 -0.04 -6.76 -16.68
C GLY A 62 -0.71 -8.00 -17.26
N TRP A 63 -0.11 -8.50 -18.30
CA TRP A 63 -0.50 -9.75 -18.93
C TRP A 63 0.64 -10.76 -18.81
N VAL A 64 0.27 -12.01 -18.60
CA VAL A 64 1.22 -13.12 -18.67
C VAL A 64 1.81 -13.19 -20.07
N GLU A 65 3.11 -13.07 -20.20
CA GLU A 65 3.84 -13.19 -21.49
C GLU A 65 4.37 -14.61 -21.68
N GLU A 66 5.09 -15.10 -20.67
CA GLU A 66 5.73 -16.42 -20.72
C GLU A 66 5.61 -17.12 -19.36
N VAL A 67 5.49 -18.45 -19.37
CA VAL A 67 5.35 -19.26 -18.15
C VAL A 67 6.40 -20.36 -18.09
N GLY A 68 6.91 -20.63 -16.89
CA GLY A 68 7.78 -21.75 -16.61
C GLY A 68 7.09 -23.10 -16.72
N SER A 69 7.87 -24.16 -16.88
CA SER A 69 7.37 -25.52 -17.18
C SER A 69 6.47 -26.16 -16.12
N ALA A 70 6.48 -25.62 -14.89
CA ALA A 70 5.65 -26.13 -13.78
C ALA A 70 4.50 -25.17 -13.40
N VAL A 71 4.30 -24.08 -14.14
CA VAL A 71 3.19 -23.14 -13.93
C VAL A 71 1.89 -23.80 -14.40
N THR A 72 0.84 -23.70 -13.59
CA THR A 72 -0.45 -24.34 -13.83
C THR A 72 -1.66 -23.42 -13.68
N SER A 73 -1.54 -22.33 -12.93
CA SER A 73 -2.66 -21.44 -12.57
C SER A 73 -2.93 -20.32 -13.57
N VAL A 74 -1.94 -20.00 -14.41
CA VAL A 74 -2.02 -18.94 -15.41
C VAL A 74 -1.43 -19.40 -16.74
N ARG A 75 -1.78 -18.71 -17.83
CA ARG A 75 -1.28 -18.97 -19.18
C ARG A 75 -0.99 -17.66 -19.91
N PRO A 76 -0.15 -17.67 -20.97
CA PRO A 76 0.09 -16.48 -21.79
C PRO A 76 -1.20 -15.81 -22.23
N GLY A 77 -1.24 -14.47 -22.10
CA GLY A 77 -2.41 -13.63 -22.39
C GLY A 77 -3.34 -13.37 -21.19
N ASP A 78 -3.24 -14.12 -20.11
CA ASP A 78 -4.08 -13.88 -18.93
C ASP A 78 -3.75 -12.52 -18.29
N PRO A 79 -4.74 -11.64 -17.99
CA PRO A 79 -4.53 -10.43 -17.23
C PRO A 79 -4.31 -10.76 -15.75
N VAL A 80 -3.30 -10.16 -15.13
CA VAL A 80 -2.91 -10.45 -13.75
C VAL A 80 -2.55 -9.18 -12.97
N ILE A 81 -2.77 -9.21 -11.66
CA ILE A 81 -2.13 -8.31 -10.70
C ILE A 81 -1.10 -9.10 -9.90
N CYS A 82 0.05 -8.50 -9.67
CA CYS A 82 1.18 -9.15 -9.01
C CYS A 82 1.17 -8.80 -7.52
N HIS A 83 1.01 -9.81 -6.64
CA HIS A 83 1.39 -9.64 -5.24
C HIS A 83 2.85 -9.16 -5.19
N PRO A 84 3.19 -8.14 -4.38
CA PRO A 84 4.48 -7.48 -4.51
C PRO A 84 5.66 -8.36 -4.11
N LEU A 85 5.43 -9.45 -3.35
CA LEU A 85 6.48 -10.37 -2.94
C LEU A 85 6.45 -11.68 -3.74
N ARG A 86 7.60 -12.08 -4.26
CA ARG A 86 7.88 -13.44 -4.69
C ARG A 86 8.26 -14.25 -3.45
N THR A 87 7.41 -15.18 -3.04
CA THR A 87 7.58 -15.93 -1.81
C THR A 87 8.00 -17.38 -2.07
N CYS A 88 8.72 -17.99 -1.12
CA CYS A 88 9.28 -19.33 -1.31
C CYS A 88 8.24 -20.47 -1.21
N GLY A 89 7.06 -20.21 -0.63
CA GLY A 89 5.99 -21.21 -0.47
C GLY A 89 6.22 -22.30 0.58
N VAL A 90 7.41 -22.43 1.13
CA VAL A 90 7.80 -23.59 1.96
C VAL A 90 8.25 -23.24 3.39
N CYS A 91 8.63 -21.98 3.68
CA CYS A 91 8.91 -21.56 5.06
C CYS A 91 7.63 -21.51 5.89
N LEU A 92 7.76 -21.41 7.21
CA LEU A 92 6.60 -21.43 8.11
C LEU A 92 5.63 -20.30 7.81
N ALA A 93 6.12 -19.07 7.61
CA ALA A 93 5.29 -17.92 7.27
C ALA A 93 4.45 -18.17 5.99
N CYS A 94 5.08 -18.66 4.91
CA CYS A 94 4.35 -18.98 3.68
C CYS A 94 3.30 -20.08 3.88
N ARG A 95 3.60 -21.10 4.69
CA ARG A 95 2.64 -22.18 4.99
C ARG A 95 1.45 -21.72 5.85
N GLN A 96 1.64 -20.65 6.61
CA GLN A 96 0.59 -20.00 7.41
C GLN A 96 -0.20 -18.95 6.59
N GLY A 97 0.19 -18.70 5.32
CA GLY A 97 -0.41 -17.66 4.50
C GLY A 97 0.03 -16.23 4.86
N GLU A 98 1.14 -16.10 5.58
CA GLU A 98 1.73 -14.82 5.99
C GLU A 98 2.88 -14.44 5.03
N ASP A 99 2.54 -14.21 3.77
CA ASP A 99 3.50 -14.01 2.66
C ASP A 99 4.49 -12.89 2.92
N MET A 100 4.05 -11.80 3.59
CA MET A 100 4.87 -10.65 3.93
C MET A 100 6.02 -10.97 4.92
N TYR A 101 5.97 -12.11 5.59
CA TYR A 101 6.99 -12.58 6.52
C TYR A 101 7.87 -13.70 5.93
N CYS A 102 7.82 -13.93 4.61
CA CYS A 102 8.64 -14.95 3.96
C CYS A 102 10.12 -14.66 4.19
N GLU A 103 10.85 -15.64 4.78
CA GLU A 103 12.29 -15.54 5.10
C GLU A 103 13.16 -15.39 3.85
N ARG A 104 12.66 -15.78 2.69
CA ARG A 104 13.35 -15.75 1.39
C ARG A 104 12.55 -14.90 0.37
N GLY A 105 11.80 -13.92 0.88
CA GLY A 105 11.00 -13.06 0.04
C GLY A 105 11.87 -12.18 -0.86
N ILE A 106 11.53 -12.13 -2.14
CA ILE A 106 12.06 -11.15 -3.08
C ILE A 106 10.96 -10.16 -3.36
N PHE A 107 11.30 -8.88 -3.31
CA PHE A 107 10.36 -7.80 -3.55
C PHE A 107 10.77 -7.04 -4.82
N PRO A 108 10.25 -7.44 -6.02
CA PRO A 108 10.53 -6.76 -7.27
C PRO A 108 10.22 -5.27 -7.17
N GLY A 109 11.16 -4.44 -7.59
CA GLY A 109 11.08 -2.98 -7.44
C GLY A 109 11.72 -2.43 -6.16
N LEU A 110 12.07 -3.31 -5.17
CA LEU A 110 12.79 -2.91 -3.97
C LEU A 110 14.18 -3.57 -3.87
N ASN A 111 14.25 -4.89 -3.99
CA ASN A 111 15.51 -5.66 -3.89
C ASN A 111 15.77 -6.55 -5.12
N ALA A 112 15.02 -6.36 -6.17
CA ALA A 112 15.18 -6.96 -7.49
C ALA A 112 14.52 -6.04 -8.53
N ASN A 113 14.76 -6.27 -9.82
CA ASN A 113 14.11 -5.51 -10.88
C ASN A 113 12.59 -5.56 -10.79
N GLY A 114 11.96 -4.39 -10.89
CA GLY A 114 10.54 -4.15 -10.78
C GLY A 114 9.87 -3.77 -12.10
N GLY A 115 8.72 -3.12 -12.01
CA GLY A 115 7.81 -2.91 -13.12
C GLY A 115 7.85 -1.52 -13.78
N PHE A 116 8.79 -0.65 -13.45
CA PHE A 116 9.02 0.54 -14.29
C PHE A 116 9.79 0.15 -15.56
N ALA A 117 9.26 -0.83 -16.25
CA ALA A 117 9.79 -1.47 -17.45
C ALA A 117 8.66 -2.15 -18.23
N GLU A 118 8.95 -2.61 -19.44
CA GLU A 118 7.98 -3.34 -20.28
C GLU A 118 7.70 -4.76 -19.76
N TYR A 119 8.65 -5.37 -19.05
CA TYR A 119 8.55 -6.75 -18.55
C TYR A 119 9.04 -6.88 -17.11
N LEU A 120 8.39 -7.78 -16.38
CA LEU A 120 8.68 -8.12 -14.98
C LEU A 120 8.76 -9.63 -14.82
N VAL A 121 9.74 -10.13 -14.06
CA VAL A 121 9.77 -11.52 -13.62
C VAL A 121 9.16 -11.65 -12.24
N THR A 122 8.18 -12.53 -12.11
CA THR A 122 7.61 -12.92 -10.83
C THR A 122 7.47 -14.45 -10.77
N ASN A 123 6.72 -15.00 -9.84
CA ASN A 123 6.39 -16.42 -9.80
C ASN A 123 4.86 -16.62 -9.76
N GLU A 124 4.42 -17.84 -10.11
CA GLU A 124 3.01 -18.22 -10.12
C GLU A 124 2.28 -17.88 -8.81
N ARG A 125 2.94 -18.07 -7.65
CA ARG A 125 2.37 -17.78 -6.33
C ARG A 125 2.04 -16.31 -6.08
N ALA A 126 2.66 -15.41 -6.82
CA ALA A 126 2.44 -13.98 -6.68
C ALA A 126 1.34 -13.44 -7.61
N LEU A 127 0.71 -14.28 -8.44
CA LEU A 127 -0.22 -13.82 -9.45
C LEU A 127 -1.67 -14.04 -9.02
N VAL A 128 -2.47 -12.98 -9.06
CA VAL A 128 -3.92 -13.04 -8.99
C VAL A 128 -4.48 -12.75 -10.39
N LYS A 129 -5.20 -13.71 -10.95
CA LYS A 129 -5.84 -13.55 -12.26
C LYS A 129 -6.96 -12.52 -12.17
N LEU A 130 -7.00 -11.61 -13.12
CA LEU A 130 -8.00 -10.58 -13.26
C LEU A 130 -9.08 -10.98 -14.27
N PRO A 131 -10.29 -10.39 -14.20
CA PRO A 131 -11.28 -10.52 -15.26
C PRO A 131 -10.76 -9.92 -16.58
N ASP A 132 -11.22 -10.49 -17.71
CA ASP A 132 -10.90 -9.94 -19.02
C ASP A 132 -11.45 -8.51 -19.17
N GLY A 133 -10.65 -7.65 -19.81
CA GLY A 133 -11.02 -6.26 -20.07
C GLY A 133 -10.86 -5.29 -18.90
N VAL A 134 -10.29 -5.72 -17.76
CA VAL A 134 -10.00 -4.81 -16.67
C VAL A 134 -8.95 -3.77 -17.07
N ALA A 135 -9.17 -2.51 -16.72
CA ALA A 135 -8.21 -1.44 -16.95
C ALA A 135 -7.04 -1.58 -15.96
N LEU A 136 -5.90 -2.10 -16.43
CA LEU A 136 -4.74 -2.40 -15.57
C LEU A 136 -4.22 -1.19 -14.80
N ALA A 137 -4.29 0.01 -15.39
CA ALA A 137 -3.89 1.25 -14.73
C ALA A 137 -4.77 1.60 -13.51
N ASP A 138 -6.00 1.12 -13.48
CA ASP A 138 -6.92 1.36 -12.36
C ASP A 138 -6.71 0.37 -11.21
N VAL A 139 -6.02 -0.74 -11.46
CA VAL A 139 -5.82 -1.80 -10.46
C VAL A 139 -4.37 -1.97 -10.03
N ALA A 140 -3.39 -1.60 -10.84
CA ALA A 140 -1.98 -1.78 -10.52
C ALA A 140 -1.60 -1.26 -9.11
N PRO A 141 -2.06 -0.08 -8.64
CA PRO A 141 -1.76 0.37 -7.29
C PRO A 141 -2.37 -0.49 -6.17
N LEU A 142 -3.35 -1.33 -6.50
CA LEU A 142 -3.93 -2.27 -5.52
C LEU A 142 -2.94 -3.37 -5.13
N ALA A 143 -1.90 -3.60 -5.94
CA ALA A 143 -0.88 -4.62 -5.69
C ALA A 143 -0.13 -4.39 -4.36
N ASP A 144 0.18 -3.14 -4.01
CA ASP A 144 0.85 -2.82 -2.74
C ASP A 144 0.12 -1.74 -1.93
N ALA A 145 -0.12 -0.54 -2.48
CA ALA A 145 -0.83 0.50 -1.73
C ALA A 145 -2.22 0.05 -1.31
N GLY A 146 -2.96 -0.60 -2.21
CA GLY A 146 -4.27 -1.16 -1.90
C GLY A 146 -4.20 -2.30 -0.90
N LEU A 147 -3.29 -3.23 -1.11
CA LEU A 147 -3.09 -4.39 -0.23
C LEU A 147 -2.68 -3.96 1.19
N THR A 148 -1.75 -3.01 1.31
CA THR A 148 -1.32 -2.43 2.59
C THR A 148 -2.47 -1.74 3.31
N ALA A 149 -3.26 -0.95 2.58
CA ALA A 149 -4.45 -0.29 3.12
C ALA A 149 -5.53 -1.32 3.53
N TYR A 150 -5.74 -2.34 2.70
CA TYR A 150 -6.69 -3.42 2.97
C TYR A 150 -6.36 -4.19 4.24
N ARG A 151 -5.10 -4.65 4.39
CA ARG A 151 -4.67 -5.37 5.60
C ARG A 151 -4.89 -4.54 6.86
N ALA A 152 -4.46 -3.28 6.86
CA ALA A 152 -4.65 -2.40 8.00
C ALA A 152 -6.14 -2.22 8.34
N ALA A 153 -6.97 -1.93 7.33
CA ALA A 153 -8.41 -1.76 7.49
C ALA A 153 -9.12 -3.05 7.93
N LYS A 154 -8.75 -4.21 7.38
CA LYS A 154 -9.30 -5.52 7.77
C LYS A 154 -8.98 -5.88 9.23
N ARG A 155 -7.75 -5.59 9.68
CA ARG A 155 -7.37 -5.75 11.09
C ARG A 155 -8.15 -4.81 12.00
N ALA A 156 -8.30 -3.55 11.59
CA ALA A 156 -9.08 -2.54 12.28
C ALA A 156 -10.56 -2.91 12.37
N ALA A 157 -11.17 -3.39 11.28
CA ALA A 157 -12.58 -3.74 11.22
C ALA A 157 -13.01 -4.77 12.28
N LYS A 158 -12.11 -5.67 12.66
CA LYS A 158 -12.35 -6.64 13.77
C LYS A 158 -12.56 -5.97 15.14
N LEU A 159 -12.12 -4.72 15.29
CA LEU A 159 -12.20 -3.92 16.51
C LEU A 159 -13.31 -2.84 16.43
N LEU A 160 -14.07 -2.83 15.35
CA LEU A 160 -14.99 -1.76 14.98
C LEU A 160 -16.45 -2.23 14.82
N PRO A 161 -17.10 -2.73 15.90
CA PRO A 161 -18.53 -3.00 15.88
C PRO A 161 -19.36 -1.71 15.72
N PRO A 162 -20.70 -1.80 15.49
CA PRO A 162 -21.57 -0.64 15.44
C PRO A 162 -21.44 0.29 16.66
N GLY A 163 -21.45 1.60 16.42
CA GLY A 163 -21.31 2.61 17.48
C GLY A 163 -19.88 3.00 17.83
N THR A 164 -18.88 2.44 17.15
CA THR A 164 -17.47 2.77 17.34
C THR A 164 -16.99 3.87 16.39
N PHE A 165 -15.81 4.44 16.68
CA PHE A 165 -15.16 5.47 15.87
C PHE A 165 -13.79 4.99 15.40
N CYS A 166 -13.51 5.20 14.13
CA CYS A 166 -12.19 5.02 13.53
C CYS A 166 -11.69 6.35 12.97
N VAL A 167 -10.47 6.73 13.32
CA VAL A 167 -9.78 7.88 12.73
C VAL A 167 -8.81 7.37 11.67
N ILE A 168 -8.83 7.97 10.49
CA ILE A 168 -7.94 7.66 9.37
C ILE A 168 -7.10 8.90 9.09
N ILE A 169 -5.81 8.84 9.34
CA ILE A 169 -4.88 9.95 9.18
C ILE A 169 -4.11 9.79 7.88
N GLY A 170 -4.22 10.80 7.00
CA GLY A 170 -3.64 10.80 5.67
C GLY A 170 -4.54 10.14 4.63
N ILE A 171 -5.27 10.95 3.86
CA ILE A 171 -6.19 10.52 2.78
C ILE A 171 -5.49 10.61 1.41
N GLY A 172 -4.23 10.20 1.40
CA GLY A 172 -3.42 10.09 0.19
C GLY A 172 -3.58 8.75 -0.52
N GLY A 173 -2.47 8.25 -1.10
CA GLY A 173 -2.43 7.04 -1.91
C GLY A 173 -2.93 5.76 -1.23
N LEU A 174 -2.83 5.65 0.10
CA LEU A 174 -3.32 4.50 0.87
C LEU A 174 -4.63 4.82 1.59
N GLY A 175 -4.71 5.97 2.26
CA GLY A 175 -5.83 6.26 3.15
C GLY A 175 -7.17 6.38 2.43
N HIS A 176 -7.22 6.87 1.17
CA HIS A 176 -8.46 6.90 0.40
C HIS A 176 -8.98 5.49 0.06
N ILE A 177 -8.09 4.50 -0.07
CA ILE A 177 -8.45 3.09 -0.26
C ILE A 177 -8.92 2.51 1.08
N ALA A 178 -8.18 2.73 2.17
CA ALA A 178 -8.54 2.24 3.50
C ALA A 178 -9.91 2.73 3.96
N LEU A 179 -10.26 3.98 3.66
CA LEU A 179 -11.59 4.55 3.94
C LEU A 179 -12.70 3.71 3.28
N GLN A 180 -12.56 3.39 1.99
CA GLN A 180 -13.52 2.58 1.24
C GLN A 180 -13.60 1.14 1.76
N VAL A 181 -12.43 0.53 2.07
CA VAL A 181 -12.37 -0.80 2.67
C VAL A 181 -13.09 -0.84 4.01
N LEU A 182 -12.87 0.15 4.88
CA LEU A 182 -13.58 0.23 6.17
C LEU A 182 -15.09 0.42 5.99
N ARG A 183 -15.52 1.17 4.99
CA ARG A 183 -16.95 1.26 4.63
C ARG A 183 -17.54 -0.08 4.22
N ALA A 184 -16.78 -0.89 3.51
CA ALA A 184 -17.21 -2.23 3.09
C ALA A 184 -17.20 -3.26 4.23
N LEU A 185 -16.28 -3.13 5.20
CA LEU A 185 -16.02 -4.16 6.22
C LEU A 185 -16.53 -3.82 7.64
N SER A 186 -16.96 -2.58 7.91
CA SER A 186 -17.39 -2.17 9.25
C SER A 186 -18.58 -1.21 9.23
N SER A 187 -19.25 -1.10 10.38
CA SER A 187 -20.32 -0.12 10.62
C SER A 187 -19.87 1.03 11.52
N ALA A 188 -18.55 1.22 11.69
CA ALA A 188 -18.00 2.30 12.49
C ALA A 188 -18.22 3.67 11.83
N ARG A 189 -18.22 4.72 12.64
CA ARG A 189 -18.12 6.09 12.15
C ARG A 189 -16.68 6.40 11.79
N LEU A 190 -16.45 6.88 10.58
CA LEU A 190 -15.13 7.15 10.01
C LEU A 190 -14.83 8.64 10.02
N ILE A 191 -13.79 9.03 10.74
CA ILE A 191 -13.26 10.39 10.80
C ILE A 191 -12.00 10.43 9.95
N ALA A 192 -12.04 11.14 8.82
CA ALA A 192 -10.89 11.30 7.93
C ALA A 192 -10.11 12.58 8.30
N VAL A 193 -8.78 12.49 8.34
CA VAL A 193 -7.90 13.61 8.67
C VAL A 193 -6.88 13.81 7.57
N ASP A 194 -6.81 15.00 6.99
CA ASP A 194 -5.75 15.38 6.05
C ASP A 194 -5.54 16.90 6.04
N ILE A 195 -4.31 17.35 5.83
CA ILE A 195 -3.96 18.77 5.73
C ILE A 195 -4.38 19.37 4.38
N SER A 196 -4.50 18.55 3.32
CA SER A 196 -4.91 18.97 1.98
C SER A 196 -6.44 19.07 1.87
N GLU A 197 -6.97 20.23 1.45
CA GLU A 197 -8.42 20.39 1.21
C GLU A 197 -8.94 19.44 0.14
N SER A 198 -8.15 19.22 -0.92
CA SER A 198 -8.54 18.30 -1.99
C SER A 198 -8.64 16.84 -1.50
N ALA A 199 -7.74 16.40 -0.62
CA ALA A 199 -7.82 15.09 0.01
C ALA A 199 -9.03 15.00 0.96
N ARG A 200 -9.32 16.06 1.69
CA ARG A 200 -10.53 16.14 2.53
C ARG A 200 -11.83 16.09 1.72
N GLN A 201 -11.84 16.77 0.58
CA GLN A 201 -12.99 16.70 -0.34
C GLN A 201 -13.19 15.27 -0.86
N LEU A 202 -12.13 14.62 -1.29
CA LEU A 202 -12.17 13.20 -1.69
C LEU A 202 -12.70 12.32 -0.55
N ALA A 203 -12.28 12.56 0.70
CA ALA A 203 -12.77 11.79 1.85
C ALA A 203 -14.30 11.91 2.02
N ARG A 204 -14.86 13.12 1.82
CA ARG A 204 -16.31 13.33 1.86
C ARG A 204 -17.03 12.53 0.76
N GLU A 205 -16.49 12.58 -0.46
CA GLU A 205 -17.05 11.87 -1.62
C GLU A 205 -17.00 10.34 -1.44
N LEU A 206 -15.96 9.83 -0.77
CA LEU A 206 -15.80 8.42 -0.44
C LEU A 206 -16.59 7.99 0.82
N GLY A 207 -17.33 8.91 1.43
CA GLY A 207 -18.26 8.60 2.51
C GLY A 207 -17.66 8.64 3.91
N ALA A 208 -16.63 9.45 4.18
CA ALA A 208 -16.26 9.76 5.56
C ALA A 208 -17.42 10.43 6.30
N ASP A 209 -17.71 10.01 7.53
CA ASP A 209 -18.78 10.62 8.33
C ASP A 209 -18.40 12.02 8.79
N GLU A 210 -17.12 12.22 9.09
CA GLU A 210 -16.54 13.50 9.46
C GLU A 210 -15.16 13.68 8.83
N VAL A 211 -14.78 14.94 8.57
CA VAL A 211 -13.50 15.27 7.97
C VAL A 211 -12.85 16.42 8.72
N LEU A 212 -11.59 16.26 9.13
CA LEU A 212 -10.81 17.22 9.91
C LEU A 212 -9.56 17.66 9.15
N ALA A 213 -9.12 18.88 9.42
CA ALA A 213 -7.95 19.46 8.73
C ALA A 213 -6.60 18.97 9.27
N GLY A 214 -6.57 18.36 10.45
CA GLY A 214 -5.31 18.15 11.15
C GLY A 214 -4.79 19.42 11.83
N GLY A 215 -3.67 19.31 12.53
CA GLY A 215 -3.05 20.44 13.23
C GLY A 215 -2.87 20.20 14.72
N PRO A 216 -2.48 21.24 15.50
CA PRO A 216 -2.14 21.09 16.91
C PRO A 216 -3.33 20.70 17.78
N ASP A 217 -4.53 21.09 17.43
CA ASP A 217 -5.77 20.85 18.19
C ASP A 217 -6.45 19.53 17.84
N LEU A 218 -5.90 18.76 16.87
CA LEU A 218 -6.51 17.55 16.34
C LEU A 218 -6.89 16.53 17.43
N VAL A 219 -6.04 16.33 18.44
CA VAL A 219 -6.30 15.38 19.53
C VAL A 219 -7.55 15.82 20.32
N ALA A 220 -7.66 17.10 20.64
CA ALA A 220 -8.81 17.64 21.37
C ALA A 220 -10.10 17.53 20.54
N GLU A 221 -10.06 17.91 19.27
CA GLU A 221 -11.18 17.80 18.35
C GLU A 221 -11.70 16.36 18.20
N VAL A 222 -10.80 15.40 18.00
CA VAL A 222 -11.16 13.98 17.91
C VAL A 222 -11.79 13.50 19.21
N ARG A 223 -11.20 13.82 20.37
CA ARG A 223 -11.72 13.37 21.66
C ARG A 223 -13.10 13.97 21.97
N GLU A 224 -13.35 15.20 21.57
CA GLU A 224 -14.67 15.84 21.70
C GLU A 224 -15.72 15.10 20.85
N ARG A 225 -15.44 14.91 19.55
CA ARG A 225 -16.37 14.27 18.59
C ARG A 225 -16.66 12.81 18.91
N THR A 226 -15.66 12.11 19.45
CA THR A 226 -15.78 10.70 19.83
C THR A 226 -16.21 10.50 21.29
N LYS A 227 -16.47 11.57 22.03
CA LYS A 227 -16.86 11.54 23.46
C LYS A 227 -15.85 10.78 24.32
N GLY A 228 -14.56 11.05 24.13
CA GLY A 228 -13.49 10.50 24.97
C GLY A 228 -12.36 9.78 24.24
N GLY A 229 -12.46 9.59 22.93
CA GLY A 229 -11.41 9.05 22.07
C GLY A 229 -11.88 7.99 21.08
N ALA A 230 -11.07 7.74 20.07
CA ALA A 230 -11.33 6.78 19.02
C ALA A 230 -11.07 5.34 19.48
N HIS A 231 -11.81 4.38 18.94
CA HIS A 231 -11.56 2.95 19.13
C HIS A 231 -10.35 2.47 18.36
N VAL A 232 -10.20 3.00 17.15
CA VAL A 232 -9.06 2.71 16.27
C VAL A 232 -8.57 3.99 15.62
N VAL A 233 -7.25 4.11 15.51
CA VAL A 233 -6.58 5.10 14.67
C VAL A 233 -5.74 4.35 13.63
N LEU A 234 -5.91 4.67 12.34
CA LEU A 234 -5.07 4.21 11.25
C LEU A 234 -4.19 5.38 10.81
N ASP A 235 -2.89 5.25 10.96
CA ASP A 235 -1.93 6.29 10.58
C ASP A 235 -1.18 5.90 9.30
N PHE A 236 -1.57 6.51 8.18
CA PHE A 236 -0.91 6.36 6.88
C PHE A 236 0.17 7.43 6.61
N VAL A 237 0.47 8.27 7.60
CA VAL A 237 1.49 9.33 7.54
C VAL A 237 2.76 8.91 8.26
N GLY A 238 2.67 8.57 9.56
CA GLY A 238 3.76 8.04 10.38
C GLY A 238 4.97 8.96 10.54
N GLU A 239 4.79 10.26 10.33
CA GLU A 239 5.85 11.27 10.42
C GLU A 239 5.30 12.64 10.86
N ALA A 240 6.20 13.62 11.11
CA ALA A 240 5.85 14.99 11.44
C ALA A 240 5.01 15.16 12.72
N GLY A 241 5.14 14.24 13.69
CA GLY A 241 4.44 14.28 14.98
C GLY A 241 3.02 13.68 14.95
N VAL A 242 2.53 13.28 13.78
CA VAL A 242 1.20 12.68 13.64
C VAL A 242 1.14 11.33 14.36
N GLU A 243 2.21 10.56 14.31
CA GLU A 243 2.37 9.30 15.03
C GLU A 243 2.22 9.47 16.55
N GLN A 244 2.63 10.63 17.08
CA GLN A 244 2.42 10.96 18.50
C GLN A 244 0.98 11.35 18.79
N GLN A 245 0.33 12.10 17.92
CA GLN A 245 -1.09 12.45 18.07
C GLN A 245 -1.99 11.21 17.99
N GLY A 246 -1.62 10.21 17.16
CA GLY A 246 -2.41 9.02 16.92
C GLY A 246 -2.80 8.26 18.20
N TRP A 247 -1.84 7.95 19.07
CA TRP A 247 -2.15 7.25 20.31
C TRP A 247 -2.88 8.14 21.32
N GLN A 248 -2.65 9.45 21.31
CA GLN A 248 -3.33 10.41 22.20
C GLN A 248 -4.82 10.58 21.88
N MET A 249 -5.21 10.28 20.64
CA MET A 249 -6.62 10.29 20.21
C MET A 249 -7.40 9.06 20.67
N LEU A 250 -6.72 8.02 21.17
CA LEU A 250 -7.37 6.78 21.56
C LEU A 250 -8.21 6.93 22.85
N ARG A 251 -9.33 6.21 22.87
CA ARG A 251 -10.02 5.90 24.12
C ARG A 251 -9.29 4.81 24.90
N LYS A 252 -9.72 4.55 26.14
CA LYS A 252 -9.28 3.33 26.86
C LYS A 252 -9.64 2.08 26.07
N GLY A 253 -8.70 1.14 25.95
CA GLY A 253 -8.82 -0.08 25.16
C GLY A 253 -8.74 0.16 23.64
N GLY A 254 -8.32 1.34 23.20
CA GLY A 254 -8.18 1.67 21.77
C GLY A 254 -6.88 1.13 21.16
N THR A 255 -6.87 1.03 19.83
CA THR A 255 -5.70 0.56 19.06
C THR A 255 -5.25 1.57 18.02
N HIS A 256 -3.96 1.87 18.00
CA HIS A 256 -3.30 2.66 16.98
C HIS A 256 -2.52 1.74 16.04
N PHE A 257 -2.92 1.68 14.77
CA PHE A 257 -2.15 1.02 13.71
C PHE A 257 -1.29 2.06 13.00
N ILE A 258 0.01 1.77 12.89
CA ILE A 258 0.99 2.61 12.19
C ILE A 258 1.33 1.92 10.88
N ILE A 259 1.10 2.59 9.78
CA ILE A 259 1.31 2.13 8.41
C ILE A 259 2.32 3.03 7.70
N GLY A 260 2.18 4.34 7.84
CA GLY A 260 3.16 5.31 7.40
C GLY A 260 4.43 5.24 8.26
N TYR A 261 5.53 5.79 7.77
CA TYR A 261 6.82 5.72 8.46
C TYR A 261 7.69 6.96 8.17
N GLY A 262 8.64 7.23 9.08
CA GLY A 262 9.56 8.36 9.01
C GLY A 262 9.78 9.04 10.36
N GLY A 263 8.78 8.99 11.24
CA GLY A 263 8.80 9.57 12.57
C GLY A 263 9.31 8.63 13.66
N LYS A 264 9.16 9.08 14.90
CA LYS A 264 9.47 8.31 16.13
C LYS A 264 8.27 8.37 17.05
N LEU A 265 7.94 7.22 17.65
CA LEU A 265 6.86 7.09 18.60
C LEU A 265 7.41 6.95 20.03
N GLU A 266 6.96 7.79 20.92
CA GLU A 266 7.27 7.73 22.35
C GLU A 266 5.97 7.66 23.15
N VAL A 267 5.76 6.56 23.87
CA VAL A 267 4.58 6.36 24.70
C VAL A 267 5.02 5.99 26.10
N PRO A 268 4.68 6.80 27.12
CA PRO A 268 4.95 6.44 28.50
C PRO A 268 4.23 5.13 28.85
N THR A 269 4.97 4.16 29.40
CA THR A 269 4.39 2.83 29.75
C THR A 269 3.20 2.93 30.71
N VAL A 270 3.22 3.91 31.61
CA VAL A 270 2.09 4.19 32.51
C VAL A 270 0.81 4.53 31.75
N GLN A 271 0.91 5.28 30.64
CA GLN A 271 -0.24 5.61 29.78
C GLN A 271 -0.77 4.39 29.06
N MET A 272 0.12 3.50 28.59
CA MET A 272 -0.28 2.24 27.97
C MET A 272 -1.06 1.36 28.94
N ILE A 273 -0.55 1.19 30.17
CA ILE A 273 -1.15 0.31 31.19
C ILE A 273 -2.50 0.87 31.66
N PHE A 274 -2.57 2.14 32.09
CA PHE A 274 -3.80 2.71 32.65
C PHE A 274 -4.91 2.93 31.64
N ASN A 275 -4.56 2.99 30.35
CA ASN A 275 -5.54 3.12 29.26
C ASN A 275 -5.71 1.82 28.46
N GLU A 276 -4.95 0.75 28.74
CA GLU A 276 -4.93 -0.51 27.98
C GLU A 276 -4.87 -0.30 26.45
N ILE A 277 -4.10 0.69 26.01
CA ILE A 277 -3.98 0.97 24.57
C ILE A 277 -3.03 0.00 23.90
N ALA A 278 -3.33 -0.36 22.65
CA ALA A 278 -2.45 -1.14 21.81
C ALA A 278 -1.86 -0.28 20.66
N ILE A 279 -0.60 -0.53 20.33
CA ILE A 279 0.08 0.08 19.18
C ILE A 279 0.65 -1.03 18.34
N ALA A 280 0.34 -1.03 17.06
CA ALA A 280 0.72 -2.12 16.17
C ALA A 280 1.14 -1.61 14.78
N GLY A 281 2.26 -2.08 14.28
CA GLY A 281 2.63 -1.89 12.89
C GLY A 281 1.76 -2.72 11.93
N SER A 282 1.66 -2.29 10.68
CA SER A 282 1.03 -3.06 9.60
C SER A 282 1.93 -3.02 8.36
N LEU A 283 2.25 -4.19 7.83
CA LEU A 283 3.19 -4.36 6.72
C LEU A 283 2.48 -5.06 5.56
N VAL A 284 2.42 -4.40 4.39
CA VAL A 284 1.90 -4.98 3.14
C VAL A 284 0.60 -5.77 3.38
N GLY A 285 0.55 -7.01 2.93
CA GLY A 285 -0.53 -7.97 3.15
C GLY A 285 -0.16 -9.32 2.55
N ASN A 286 -1.02 -10.32 2.71
CA ASN A 286 -0.81 -11.63 2.13
C ASN A 286 -1.58 -11.80 0.80
N TYR A 287 -1.33 -12.91 0.11
CA TYR A 287 -1.98 -13.24 -1.16
C TYR A 287 -3.51 -13.27 -1.05
N THR A 288 -4.04 -13.88 0.00
CA THR A 288 -5.50 -13.98 0.20
C THR A 288 -6.13 -12.60 0.39
N GLU A 289 -5.44 -11.70 1.09
CA GLU A 289 -5.90 -10.31 1.27
C GLU A 289 -5.91 -9.54 -0.06
N LEU A 290 -5.00 -9.84 -0.99
CA LEU A 290 -5.04 -9.26 -2.33
C LEU A 290 -6.25 -9.80 -3.12
N VAL A 291 -6.54 -11.09 -3.05
CA VAL A 291 -7.73 -11.70 -3.70
C VAL A 291 -9.02 -11.07 -3.16
N GLU A 292 -9.14 -10.92 -1.84
CA GLU A 292 -10.30 -10.28 -1.20
C GLU A 292 -10.46 -8.81 -1.63
N LEU A 293 -9.34 -8.08 -1.72
CA LEU A 293 -9.34 -6.69 -2.20
C LEU A 293 -9.79 -6.60 -3.66
N MET A 294 -9.34 -7.53 -4.51
CA MET A 294 -9.77 -7.58 -5.91
C MET A 294 -11.26 -7.90 -6.06
N ASP A 295 -11.84 -8.72 -5.17
CA ASP A 295 -13.30 -8.92 -5.13
C ASP A 295 -14.05 -7.61 -4.79
N LEU A 296 -13.58 -6.87 -3.78
CA LEU A 296 -14.18 -5.57 -3.46
C LEU A 296 -14.06 -4.57 -4.62
N ASN A 297 -12.93 -4.57 -5.32
CA ASN A 297 -12.73 -3.72 -6.50
C ASN A 297 -13.66 -4.12 -7.65
N ALA A 298 -13.77 -5.41 -7.97
CA ALA A 298 -14.65 -5.94 -9.02
C ALA A 298 -16.13 -5.60 -8.75
N ARG A 299 -16.53 -5.56 -7.49
CA ARG A 299 -17.87 -5.13 -7.05
C ARG A 299 -18.06 -3.61 -7.02
N GLY A 300 -17.02 -2.83 -7.35
CA GLY A 300 -17.06 -1.37 -7.34
C GLY A 300 -17.07 -0.71 -5.96
N LEU A 301 -16.80 -1.49 -4.90
CA LEU A 301 -16.79 -1.01 -3.51
C LEU A 301 -15.48 -0.31 -3.15
N VAL A 302 -14.39 -0.64 -3.85
CA VAL A 302 -13.09 -0.01 -3.70
C VAL A 302 -12.57 0.40 -5.07
N LYS A 303 -12.23 1.68 -5.21
CA LYS A 303 -11.66 2.25 -6.43
C LYS A 303 -10.42 3.07 -6.10
N VAL A 304 -9.43 3.02 -6.98
CA VAL A 304 -8.24 3.86 -6.86
C VAL A 304 -8.42 5.11 -7.73
N HIS A 305 -8.10 6.27 -7.17
CA HIS A 305 -7.97 7.48 -7.97
C HIS A 305 -6.57 7.50 -8.58
N THR A 306 -6.48 7.35 -9.91
CA THR A 306 -5.21 7.24 -10.62
C THR A 306 -4.94 8.42 -11.54
N ARG A 307 -3.65 8.77 -11.71
CA ARG A 307 -3.15 9.64 -12.77
C ARG A 307 -2.09 8.92 -13.55
N GLN A 308 -2.31 8.73 -14.83
CA GLN A 308 -1.42 7.97 -15.70
C GLN A 308 -0.31 8.84 -16.29
N TYR A 309 0.88 8.25 -16.41
CA TYR A 309 2.06 8.80 -17.06
C TYR A 309 2.69 7.71 -17.92
N ARG A 310 3.27 8.07 -19.04
CA ARG A 310 4.08 7.14 -19.83
C ARG A 310 5.40 6.87 -19.11
N LEU A 311 6.06 5.76 -19.43
CA LEU A 311 7.36 5.40 -18.84
C LEU A 311 8.41 6.51 -19.05
N ASP A 312 8.44 7.15 -20.23
CA ASP A 312 9.36 8.25 -20.52
C ASP A 312 9.06 9.53 -19.70
N GLN A 313 7.91 9.61 -19.06
CA GLN A 313 7.47 10.71 -18.18
C GLN A 313 7.67 10.41 -16.69
N ILE A 314 8.38 9.33 -16.33
CA ILE A 314 8.51 8.90 -14.93
C ILE A 314 9.12 9.98 -14.02
N ASN A 315 10.10 10.74 -14.51
CA ASN A 315 10.67 11.84 -13.74
C ASN A 315 9.68 13.00 -13.53
N GLN A 316 8.77 13.22 -14.49
CA GLN A 316 7.67 14.17 -14.32
C GLN A 316 6.67 13.66 -13.27
N ALA A 317 6.35 12.37 -13.27
CA ALA A 317 5.48 11.76 -12.27
C ALA A 317 6.06 11.90 -10.86
N ILE A 318 7.38 11.70 -10.70
CA ILE A 318 8.11 11.89 -9.43
C ILE A 318 8.03 13.36 -8.98
N GLU A 319 8.25 14.30 -9.89
CA GLU A 319 8.17 15.73 -9.57
C GLU A 319 6.75 16.16 -9.18
N ASP A 320 5.74 15.66 -9.89
CA ASP A 320 4.34 15.93 -9.58
C ASP A 320 3.94 15.31 -8.22
N PHE A 321 4.48 14.13 -7.88
CA PHE A 321 4.30 13.52 -6.57
C PHE A 321 4.90 14.40 -5.45
N LYS A 322 6.16 14.82 -5.60
CA LYS A 322 6.85 15.68 -4.62
C LYS A 322 6.11 17.00 -4.38
N ASN A 323 5.54 17.56 -5.43
CA ASN A 323 4.79 18.81 -5.38
C ASN A 323 3.28 18.64 -5.09
N ARG A 324 2.81 17.42 -4.78
CA ARG A 324 1.40 17.11 -4.49
C ARG A 324 0.43 17.59 -5.57
N ARG A 325 0.80 17.44 -6.87
CA ARG A 325 0.01 17.92 -8.01
C ARG A 325 -1.14 17.00 -8.42
N TYR A 326 -1.36 15.91 -7.69
CA TYR A 326 -2.50 15.00 -7.85
C TYR A 326 -2.89 14.39 -6.52
N ILE A 327 -4.11 13.84 -6.49
CA ILE A 327 -4.64 13.06 -5.38
C ILE A 327 -4.70 11.62 -5.82
N GLY A 328 -4.55 10.69 -4.88
CA GLY A 328 -4.57 9.27 -5.16
C GLY A 328 -3.20 8.74 -5.58
N ARG A 329 -3.09 8.09 -6.74
CA ARG A 329 -1.91 7.36 -7.15
C ARG A 329 -1.45 7.72 -8.57
N ALA A 330 -0.16 8.00 -8.74
CA ALA A 330 0.43 8.02 -10.09
C ALA A 330 0.64 6.58 -10.58
N VAL A 331 0.44 6.37 -11.86
CA VAL A 331 0.60 5.08 -12.51
C VAL A 331 1.44 5.26 -13.77
N ILE A 332 2.49 4.47 -13.88
CA ILE A 332 3.38 4.45 -15.04
C ILE A 332 2.91 3.37 -16.01
N VAL A 333 2.72 3.74 -17.24
CA VAL A 333 2.31 2.86 -18.35
C VAL A 333 3.49 2.78 -19.32
N PRO A 334 4.07 1.59 -19.53
CA PRO A 334 5.18 1.36 -20.48
C PRO A 334 4.86 1.67 -21.92
#